data_9ff5d10d25409c6ae24801c51920bc67
#
_entry.id   9ff5d10d25409c6ae24801c51920bc67
#
_cell.length_a   1.000
_cell.length_b   1.000
_cell.length_c   1.000
_cell.angle_alpha   90.00
_cell.angle_beta   90.00
_cell.angle_gamma   90.00
#
_symmetry.space_group_name_H-M   'P 1'
#
loop_
_entity.id
_entity.type
_entity.pdbx_description
1 polymer ?
#
loop_
_entity_poly.entity_id
_entity_poly.type
_entity_poly.pdbx_seq_one_letter_code
_entity_poly.pdbx_strand_id
1 'polypeptide(L)'
;GEELGGACRTRCPVESDDELQYTDPQQYRIFRRIWHHQPETALLLIGDPKQAIYAFRGADIFTYMKARSEVHAHYTLDTNWRSAPGMVNSVNKLFSQTDDAFMFREIPFIPVKSAGKNQALRFVFKGETQPAMKMWLMEGESCGVGDYQSTMAQVCAAQIRDWLQAGQRGEALLMNGDDARPVRASDISVLVRSRQEAAQVRDALTLLEIPSVYLSNRDSVFETLEAQEMLWLLQAVMTPERENTLRSALATSMMGLNALDIETLNNDEHAWDAVVEEFDGYRQIWRKRGVMPMLRALMSARNIAENLLATAGGERRLTDILHISELLQEAGTQLESEHALVRWLSQHILEPDSNASSQQMRLESDKHLVQIVTIHKSKGLEYPLVWLPFITNFRVQEQAFYHDRHSFEAVLDLNAAPESVDLAEAERLAEDLRLLYVALTRSVWHCSLGVAPLVRRRGDKKGDTDVHQSALGRLLQKGEPQDAAGLRTCIEALCDDDIAWQTAQTGDNQPWQVNDALTAELNARTLQRFPGDNWRVTSYSGLQQRGHGIAQALMPRLDVAPAGVVTLIDGPNLTPH
;
A
#
# COMPACT_ATOMS: atom_id res chain seq x y z
N GLY A 1 10.01 38.82 -10.59
CA GLY A 1 10.89 37.66 -10.51
C GLY A 1 12.14 37.85 -9.65
N GLU A 2 12.99 38.86 -9.88
CA GLU A 2 14.24 39.03 -9.13
C GLU A 2 14.04 39.50 -7.69
N GLU A 3 13.08 40.38 -7.43
CA GLU A 3 12.73 40.83 -6.07
C GLU A 3 12.27 39.67 -5.19
N LEU A 4 11.42 38.79 -5.74
CA LEU A 4 10.94 37.62 -5.01
C LEU A 4 12.11 36.65 -4.74
N GLY A 5 12.97 36.40 -5.73
CA GLY A 5 14.16 35.57 -5.56
C GLY A 5 15.12 36.14 -4.51
N GLY A 6 15.32 37.47 -4.49
CA GLY A 6 16.11 38.16 -3.47
C GLY A 6 15.54 38.01 -2.08
N ALA A 7 14.21 38.16 -1.93
CA ALA A 7 13.52 37.97 -0.65
C ALA A 7 13.62 36.50 -0.15
N CYS A 8 13.52 35.51 -1.05
CA CYS A 8 13.70 34.10 -0.72
C CYS A 8 15.13 33.83 -0.22
N ARG A 9 16.16 34.31 -0.93
CA ARG A 9 17.57 34.13 -0.51
C ARG A 9 17.89 34.78 0.82
N THR A 10 17.36 35.98 1.06
CA THR A 10 17.57 36.67 2.34
C THR A 10 16.95 35.91 3.52
N ARG A 11 15.80 35.30 3.29
CA ARG A 11 15.07 34.55 4.31
C ARG A 11 15.60 33.12 4.47
N CYS A 12 15.95 32.47 3.37
CA CYS A 12 16.43 31.08 3.28
C CYS A 12 17.70 31.06 2.40
N PRO A 13 18.89 31.35 2.97
CA PRO A 13 20.13 31.37 2.19
C PRO A 13 20.57 29.96 1.75
N VAL A 14 20.06 28.91 2.41
CA VAL A 14 20.30 27.51 2.05
C VAL A 14 18.97 26.86 1.70
N GLU A 15 18.92 26.19 0.57
CA GLU A 15 17.80 25.38 0.14
C GLU A 15 18.24 23.92 -0.01
N SER A 16 17.36 23.00 0.35
CA SER A 16 17.56 21.56 0.18
C SER A 16 16.38 20.97 -0.57
N ASP A 17 16.65 20.45 -1.78
CA ASP A 17 15.68 19.70 -2.57
C ASP A 17 15.92 18.20 -2.32
N ASP A 18 15.06 17.59 -1.53
CA ASP A 18 15.08 16.16 -1.24
C ASP A 18 14.26 15.40 -2.29
N GLU A 19 14.68 14.18 -2.61
CA GLU A 19 14.05 13.36 -3.65
C GLU A 19 14.11 14.02 -5.06
N LEU A 20 15.24 14.64 -5.40
CA LEU A 20 15.46 15.34 -6.67
C LEU A 20 15.01 14.57 -7.92
N GLN A 21 15.06 13.23 -7.89
CA GLN A 21 14.60 12.39 -9.00
C GLN A 21 13.09 12.49 -9.29
N TYR A 22 12.33 13.22 -8.45
CA TYR A 22 10.90 13.51 -8.66
C TYR A 22 10.62 14.96 -9.04
N THR A 23 11.65 15.78 -9.02
CA THR A 23 11.54 17.20 -9.34
C THR A 23 11.26 17.34 -10.83
N ASP A 24 10.20 18.07 -11.17
CA ASP A 24 9.89 18.37 -12.56
C ASP A 24 10.79 19.49 -13.13
N PRO A 25 10.90 19.65 -14.47
CA PRO A 25 11.74 20.66 -15.09
C PRO A 25 11.43 22.10 -14.65
N GLN A 26 10.17 22.41 -14.29
CA GLN A 26 9.77 23.75 -13.87
C GLN A 26 10.21 24.04 -12.43
N GLN A 27 10.04 23.06 -11.55
CA GLN A 27 10.48 23.13 -10.15
C GLN A 27 12.00 23.32 -10.10
N TYR A 28 12.75 22.49 -10.84
CA TYR A 28 14.21 22.63 -10.91
C TYR A 28 14.64 24.00 -11.45
N ARG A 29 13.96 24.52 -12.48
CA ARG A 29 14.22 25.85 -13.04
C ARG A 29 14.03 26.96 -12.00
N ILE A 30 13.01 26.83 -11.11
CA ILE A 30 12.73 27.76 -10.02
C ILE A 30 13.89 27.73 -9.01
N PHE A 31 14.24 26.54 -8.50
CA PHE A 31 15.33 26.39 -7.52
C PHE A 31 16.66 26.89 -8.09
N ARG A 32 16.99 26.48 -9.31
CA ARG A 32 18.19 26.93 -9.99
C ARG A 32 18.24 28.46 -10.11
N ARG A 33 17.15 29.10 -10.49
CA ARG A 33 17.10 30.56 -10.66
C ARG A 33 17.25 31.31 -9.34
N ILE A 34 16.78 30.76 -8.25
CA ILE A 34 16.83 31.43 -6.94
C ILE A 34 18.18 31.23 -6.27
N TRP A 35 18.74 30.03 -6.23
CA TRP A 35 19.90 29.72 -5.38
C TRP A 35 21.17 29.37 -6.17
N HIS A 36 21.09 28.84 -7.39
CA HIS A 36 22.26 28.35 -8.10
C HIS A 36 23.17 29.53 -8.54
N HIS A 37 24.46 29.45 -8.23
CA HIS A 37 25.45 30.48 -8.49
C HIS A 37 25.13 31.87 -7.93
N GLN A 38 24.33 31.94 -6.89
CA GLN A 38 24.08 33.20 -6.20
C GLN A 38 25.07 33.37 -5.03
N PRO A 39 25.59 34.59 -4.77
CA PRO A 39 26.48 34.81 -3.65
C PRO A 39 25.80 34.51 -2.30
N GLU A 40 26.56 33.94 -1.38
CA GLU A 40 26.13 33.65 -0.01
C GLU A 40 24.94 32.70 0.08
N THR A 41 24.71 31.88 -0.96
CA THR A 41 23.64 30.86 -0.95
C THR A 41 24.18 29.46 -1.23
N ALA A 42 23.47 28.45 -0.79
CA ALA A 42 23.74 27.05 -1.11
C ALA A 42 22.47 26.33 -1.57
N LEU A 43 22.63 25.49 -2.58
CA LEU A 43 21.60 24.56 -3.05
C LEU A 43 22.12 23.14 -2.85
N LEU A 44 21.45 22.39 -1.99
CA LEU A 44 21.73 20.99 -1.72
C LEU A 44 20.69 20.14 -2.46
N LEU A 45 21.17 19.28 -3.38
CA LEU A 45 20.34 18.39 -4.16
C LEU A 45 20.54 16.96 -3.65
N ILE A 46 19.50 16.36 -3.13
CA ILE A 46 19.52 15.02 -2.52
C ILE A 46 18.62 14.12 -3.36
N GLY A 47 19.11 12.96 -3.77
CA GLY A 47 18.31 12.02 -4.54
C GLY A 47 19.07 10.77 -4.96
N ASP A 48 18.31 9.75 -5.31
CA ASP A 48 18.83 8.51 -5.89
C ASP A 48 18.17 8.26 -7.26
N PRO A 49 18.90 8.42 -8.37
CA PRO A 49 18.34 8.24 -9.70
C PRO A 49 17.88 6.80 -9.97
N LYS A 50 18.46 5.83 -9.26
CA LYS A 50 18.04 4.42 -9.34
C LYS A 50 16.62 4.19 -8.81
N GLN A 51 16.08 5.16 -8.07
CA GLN A 51 14.71 5.14 -7.53
C GLN A 51 13.73 6.02 -8.30
N ALA A 52 14.09 6.54 -9.46
CA ALA A 52 13.22 7.33 -10.33
C ALA A 52 12.23 6.43 -11.08
N ILE A 53 11.03 6.26 -10.54
CA ILE A 53 9.99 5.36 -11.05
C ILE A 53 8.63 6.04 -11.23
N TYR A 54 8.55 7.38 -11.21
CA TYR A 54 7.29 8.13 -11.33
C TYR A 54 7.24 8.99 -12.61
N ALA A 55 7.80 8.49 -13.73
CA ALA A 55 7.75 9.19 -15.02
C ALA A 55 6.31 9.53 -15.44
N PHE A 56 5.35 8.67 -15.16
CA PHE A 56 3.93 8.89 -15.42
C PHE A 56 3.29 10.05 -14.64
N ARG A 57 3.98 10.60 -13.63
CA ARG A 57 3.56 11.79 -12.87
C ARG A 57 4.27 13.07 -13.30
N GLY A 58 5.01 13.03 -14.42
CA GLY A 58 5.81 14.15 -14.90
C GLY A 58 7.16 14.30 -14.21
N ALA A 59 7.52 13.40 -13.28
CA ALA A 59 8.88 13.31 -12.77
C ALA A 59 9.82 12.82 -13.89
N ASP A 60 10.83 13.60 -14.17
CA ASP A 60 11.69 13.37 -15.32
C ASP A 60 13.12 13.09 -14.86
N ILE A 61 13.59 11.85 -15.12
CA ILE A 61 14.97 11.45 -14.82
C ILE A 61 15.99 12.34 -15.54
N PHE A 62 15.62 12.93 -16.66
CA PHE A 62 16.50 13.82 -17.42
C PHE A 62 16.72 15.16 -16.72
N THR A 63 15.73 15.62 -15.94
CA THR A 63 15.91 16.77 -15.03
C THR A 63 16.97 16.46 -13.97
N TYR A 64 16.96 15.27 -13.39
CA TYR A 64 18.02 14.83 -12.47
C TYR A 64 19.39 14.81 -13.15
N MET A 65 19.50 14.23 -14.35
CA MET A 65 20.75 14.17 -15.10
C MET A 65 21.30 15.56 -15.40
N LYS A 66 20.43 16.48 -15.80
CA LYS A 66 20.78 17.89 -16.02
C LYS A 66 21.27 18.55 -14.74
N ALA A 67 20.53 18.42 -13.64
CA ALA A 67 20.91 18.96 -12.35
C ALA A 67 22.28 18.41 -11.91
N ARG A 68 22.49 17.09 -12.03
CA ARG A 68 23.75 16.44 -11.72
C ARG A 68 24.91 16.99 -12.53
N SER A 69 24.73 17.28 -13.82
CA SER A 69 25.79 17.83 -14.69
C SER A 69 26.18 19.26 -14.33
N GLU A 70 25.32 20.01 -13.70
CA GLU A 70 25.54 21.40 -13.30
C GLU A 70 26.14 21.55 -11.90
N VAL A 71 26.19 20.48 -11.11
CA VAL A 71 26.73 20.46 -9.74
C VAL A 71 28.16 19.97 -9.74
N HIS A 72 29.04 20.64 -9.01
CA HIS A 72 30.47 20.31 -8.97
C HIS A 72 30.88 19.38 -7.83
N ALA A 73 30.16 19.41 -6.72
CA ALA A 73 30.44 18.59 -5.54
C ALA A 73 29.43 17.42 -5.46
N HIS A 74 29.93 16.19 -5.57
CA HIS A 74 29.15 14.98 -5.51
C HIS A 74 29.56 14.15 -4.29
N TYR A 75 28.53 13.76 -3.50
CA TYR A 75 28.70 12.89 -2.34
C TYR A 75 27.80 11.67 -2.50
N THR A 76 28.25 10.53 -2.03
CA THR A 76 27.51 9.27 -2.14
C THR A 76 27.47 8.57 -0.77
N LEU A 77 26.29 8.08 -0.39
CA LEU A 77 26.15 7.20 0.76
C LEU A 77 26.44 5.77 0.32
N ASP A 78 27.38 5.10 0.97
CA ASP A 78 27.89 3.78 0.58
C ASP A 78 27.34 2.62 1.41
N THR A 79 26.49 2.90 2.39
CA THR A 79 26.02 1.91 3.36
C THR A 79 24.50 1.74 3.33
N ASN A 80 24.06 0.50 3.13
CA ASN A 80 22.66 0.11 3.24
C ASN A 80 22.32 -0.22 4.69
N TRP A 81 21.39 0.51 5.27
CA TRP A 81 20.97 0.38 6.68
C TRP A 81 19.72 -0.48 6.89
N ARG A 82 19.10 -0.95 5.80
CA ARG A 82 17.85 -1.70 5.83
C ARG A 82 18.05 -3.21 5.86
N SER A 83 18.82 -3.71 4.91
CA SER A 83 18.77 -5.12 4.51
C SER A 83 19.88 -5.95 5.14
N ALA A 84 19.62 -7.26 5.25
CA ALA A 84 20.61 -8.26 5.64
C ALA A 84 21.81 -8.28 4.65
N PRO A 85 23.00 -8.71 5.09
CA PRO A 85 24.19 -8.75 4.23
C PRO A 85 23.98 -9.53 2.95
N GLY A 86 23.36 -10.71 3.02
CA GLY A 86 23.07 -11.53 1.87
C GLY A 86 22.17 -10.85 0.84
N MET A 87 21.20 -10.02 1.29
CA MET A 87 20.35 -9.27 0.38
C MET A 87 21.14 -8.14 -0.32
N VAL A 88 21.98 -7.43 0.41
CA VAL A 88 22.88 -6.41 -0.15
C VAL A 88 23.82 -7.02 -1.18
N ASN A 89 24.45 -8.14 -0.85
CA ASN A 89 25.37 -8.87 -1.75
C ASN A 89 24.64 -9.33 -3.02
N SER A 90 23.42 -9.85 -2.88
CA SER A 90 22.62 -10.34 -4.01
C SER A 90 22.28 -9.21 -4.99
N VAL A 91 21.84 -8.06 -4.48
CA VAL A 91 21.56 -6.88 -5.32
C VAL A 91 22.82 -6.36 -5.97
N ASN A 92 23.92 -6.24 -5.22
CA ASN A 92 25.23 -5.84 -5.77
C ASN A 92 25.66 -6.78 -6.91
N LYS A 93 25.58 -8.09 -6.71
CA LYS A 93 25.97 -9.10 -7.70
C LYS A 93 25.11 -9.01 -8.97
N LEU A 94 23.80 -8.90 -8.80
CA LEU A 94 22.86 -8.81 -9.92
C LEU A 94 23.09 -7.57 -10.79
N PHE A 95 23.19 -6.40 -10.17
CA PHE A 95 23.39 -5.14 -10.89
C PHE A 95 24.84 -4.90 -11.34
N SER A 96 25.79 -5.72 -10.92
CA SER A 96 27.19 -5.71 -11.41
C SER A 96 27.41 -6.69 -12.57
N GLN A 97 26.37 -7.34 -13.11
CA GLN A 97 26.50 -8.24 -14.26
C GLN A 97 26.83 -7.49 -15.56
N THR A 98 26.50 -6.21 -15.63
CA THR A 98 26.75 -5.32 -16.76
C THR A 98 27.29 -3.99 -16.28
N ASP A 99 28.16 -3.35 -17.07
CA ASP A 99 28.73 -2.04 -16.72
C ASP A 99 27.70 -0.91 -16.80
N ASP A 100 26.62 -1.11 -17.57
CA ASP A 100 25.53 -0.18 -17.81
C ASP A 100 24.19 -0.68 -17.24
N ALA A 101 24.17 -1.16 -16.02
CA ALA A 101 23.00 -1.80 -15.41
C ALA A 101 21.70 -0.97 -15.54
N PHE A 102 21.78 0.35 -15.52
CA PHE A 102 20.63 1.26 -15.69
C PHE A 102 20.55 1.92 -17.08
N MET A 103 21.34 1.47 -18.04
CA MET A 103 21.37 1.92 -19.46
C MET A 103 21.74 3.39 -19.68
N PHE A 104 21.88 4.18 -18.64
CA PHE A 104 22.33 5.57 -18.70
C PHE A 104 23.71 5.70 -18.05
N ARG A 105 24.62 6.34 -18.75
CA ARG A 105 25.98 6.58 -18.29
C ARG A 105 26.02 7.44 -17.01
N GLU A 106 25.03 8.31 -16.87
CA GLU A 106 24.84 9.22 -15.76
C GLU A 106 24.29 8.52 -14.51
N ILE A 107 23.84 7.27 -14.63
CA ILE A 107 23.31 6.46 -13.53
C ILE A 107 24.16 5.19 -13.37
N PRO A 108 25.41 5.30 -12.95
CA PRO A 108 26.25 4.12 -12.70
C PRO A 108 25.72 3.35 -11.49
N PHE A 109 25.81 2.03 -11.53
CA PHE A 109 25.60 1.23 -10.34
C PHE A 109 26.88 1.21 -9.51
N ILE A 110 26.80 1.65 -8.27
CA ILE A 110 27.89 1.62 -7.29
C ILE A 110 27.50 0.63 -6.19
N PRO A 111 28.25 -0.48 -6.00
CA PRO A 111 27.98 -1.42 -4.93
C PRO A 111 28.01 -0.75 -3.55
N VAL A 112 27.08 -1.14 -2.69
CA VAL A 112 26.99 -0.62 -1.32
C VAL A 112 27.37 -1.70 -0.30
N LYS A 113 27.70 -1.27 0.91
CA LYS A 113 28.01 -2.14 2.05
C LYS A 113 26.79 -2.33 2.92
N SER A 114 26.64 -3.48 3.56
CA SER A 114 25.63 -3.65 4.59
C SER A 114 26.10 -3.00 5.91
N ALA A 115 25.12 -2.43 6.64
CA ALA A 115 25.39 -1.83 7.94
C ALA A 115 25.85 -2.86 8.97
N GLY A 116 26.76 -2.45 9.86
CA GLY A 116 27.27 -3.32 10.93
C GLY A 116 26.19 -3.92 11.82
N LYS A 117 25.12 -3.15 12.12
CA LYS A 117 23.98 -3.61 12.92
C LYS A 117 23.17 -4.75 12.27
N ASN A 118 23.27 -4.93 10.96
CA ASN A 118 22.48 -5.89 10.19
C ASN A 118 23.23 -7.21 9.94
N GLN A 119 24.48 -7.33 10.37
CA GLN A 119 25.33 -8.50 10.09
C GLN A 119 24.78 -9.83 10.61
N ALA A 120 23.93 -9.79 11.64
CA ALA A 120 23.34 -10.96 12.26
C ALA A 120 21.94 -11.32 11.73
N LEU A 121 21.42 -10.55 10.75
CA LEU A 121 20.10 -10.79 10.17
C LEU A 121 20.14 -12.02 9.24
N ARG A 122 19.28 -13.01 9.51
CA ARG A 122 19.10 -14.20 8.68
C ARG A 122 17.66 -14.72 8.78
N PHE A 123 17.18 -15.30 7.70
CA PHE A 123 15.91 -16.00 7.65
C PHE A 123 16.16 -17.51 7.72
N VAL A 124 15.57 -18.17 8.70
CA VAL A 124 15.69 -19.63 8.89
C VAL A 124 14.34 -20.27 8.61
N PHE A 125 14.35 -21.33 7.79
CA PHE A 125 13.18 -22.10 7.46
C PHE A 125 13.50 -23.58 7.62
N LYS A 126 12.74 -24.27 8.49
CA LYS A 126 12.94 -25.69 8.84
C LYS A 126 14.39 -26.02 9.27
N GLY A 127 14.99 -25.12 10.05
CA GLY A 127 16.34 -25.28 10.59
C GLY A 127 17.46 -24.87 9.63
N GLU A 128 17.16 -24.49 8.40
CA GLU A 128 18.16 -24.09 7.40
C GLU A 128 18.10 -22.57 7.16
N THR A 129 19.27 -21.93 7.15
CA THR A 129 19.37 -20.52 6.74
C THR A 129 19.04 -20.42 5.25
N GLN A 130 18.08 -19.58 4.91
CA GLN A 130 17.63 -19.37 3.55
C GLN A 130 18.53 -18.39 2.80
N PRO A 131 18.73 -18.58 1.50
CA PRO A 131 19.38 -17.56 0.66
C PRO A 131 18.58 -16.27 0.71
N ALA A 132 19.26 -15.13 0.63
CA ALA A 132 18.58 -13.84 0.65
C ALA A 132 17.73 -13.61 -0.60
N MET A 133 18.17 -14.12 -1.76
CA MET A 133 17.45 -14.07 -3.02
C MET A 133 17.23 -15.47 -3.56
N LYS A 134 15.98 -15.79 -3.89
CA LYS A 134 15.62 -17.10 -4.47
C LYS A 134 14.79 -16.91 -5.73
N MET A 135 15.26 -17.50 -6.82
CA MET A 135 14.57 -17.51 -8.10
C MET A 135 13.77 -18.78 -8.28
N TRP A 136 12.50 -18.65 -8.61
CA TRP A 136 11.57 -19.73 -8.90
C TRP A 136 11.36 -19.77 -10.41
N LEU A 137 11.98 -20.74 -11.08
CA LEU A 137 11.97 -20.87 -12.52
C LEU A 137 10.88 -21.83 -12.98
N MET A 138 9.97 -21.36 -13.83
CA MET A 138 8.98 -22.23 -14.49
C MET A 138 9.67 -23.21 -15.45
N GLU A 139 9.20 -24.46 -15.43
CA GLU A 139 9.61 -25.48 -16.39
C GLU A 139 9.00 -25.23 -17.78
N GLY A 140 9.65 -25.78 -18.80
CA GLY A 140 9.22 -25.72 -20.18
C GLY A 140 10.15 -24.91 -21.05
N GLU A 141 9.96 -25.02 -22.37
CA GLU A 141 10.77 -24.28 -23.36
C GLU A 141 10.30 -22.84 -23.54
N SER A 142 9.01 -22.58 -23.34
CA SER A 142 8.40 -21.26 -23.41
C SER A 142 7.04 -21.24 -22.71
N CYS A 143 6.62 -20.07 -22.24
CA CYS A 143 5.28 -19.88 -21.71
C CYS A 143 4.71 -18.51 -22.11
N GLY A 144 3.39 -18.43 -22.20
CA GLY A 144 2.66 -17.18 -22.38
C GLY A 144 2.50 -16.39 -21.07
N VAL A 145 2.15 -15.10 -21.19
CA VAL A 145 1.96 -14.21 -20.02
C VAL A 145 0.89 -14.76 -19.07
N GLY A 146 -0.23 -15.25 -19.60
CA GLY A 146 -1.34 -15.77 -18.78
C GLY A 146 -0.95 -16.99 -17.97
N ASP A 147 -0.26 -17.95 -18.59
CA ASP A 147 0.21 -19.16 -17.92
C ASP A 147 1.27 -18.83 -16.86
N TYR A 148 2.18 -17.92 -17.19
CA TYR A 148 3.17 -17.42 -16.24
C TYR A 148 2.51 -16.80 -15.00
N GLN A 149 1.58 -15.88 -15.21
CA GLN A 149 0.91 -15.18 -14.11
C GLN A 149 0.09 -16.15 -13.24
N SER A 150 -0.69 -17.04 -13.87
CA SER A 150 -1.52 -18.01 -13.15
C SER A 150 -0.67 -18.99 -12.34
N THR A 151 0.34 -19.59 -12.95
CA THR A 151 1.21 -20.57 -12.28
C THR A 151 2.02 -19.93 -11.16
N MET A 152 2.62 -18.78 -11.42
CA MET A 152 3.47 -18.13 -10.45
C MET A 152 2.70 -17.53 -9.26
N ALA A 153 1.45 -17.10 -9.46
CA ALA A 153 0.57 -16.71 -8.36
C ALA A 153 0.29 -17.89 -7.41
N GLN A 154 0.07 -19.09 -7.97
CA GLN A 154 -0.12 -20.32 -7.18
C GLN A 154 1.16 -20.72 -6.43
N VAL A 155 2.32 -20.66 -7.08
CA VAL A 155 3.63 -20.95 -6.45
C VAL A 155 3.89 -19.98 -5.30
N CYS A 156 3.65 -18.69 -5.52
CA CYS A 156 3.77 -17.66 -4.50
C CYS A 156 2.86 -17.94 -3.30
N ALA A 157 1.58 -18.21 -3.53
CA ALA A 157 0.62 -18.50 -2.47
C ALA A 157 0.97 -19.77 -1.68
N ALA A 158 1.40 -20.84 -2.35
CA ALA A 158 1.83 -22.08 -1.70
C ALA A 158 3.07 -21.86 -0.81
N GLN A 159 4.04 -21.11 -1.28
CA GLN A 159 5.23 -20.77 -0.49
C GLN A 159 4.90 -19.92 0.72
N ILE A 160 4.00 -18.94 0.58
CA ILE A 160 3.53 -18.11 1.70
C ILE A 160 2.82 -18.97 2.73
N ARG A 161 1.94 -19.89 2.30
CA ARG A 161 1.32 -20.87 3.18
C ARG A 161 2.35 -21.66 3.98
N ASP A 162 3.37 -22.19 3.31
CA ASP A 162 4.40 -22.99 3.95
C ASP A 162 5.20 -22.19 4.99
N TRP A 163 5.50 -20.94 4.71
CA TRP A 163 6.13 -20.04 5.68
C TRP A 163 5.24 -19.77 6.88
N LEU A 164 3.94 -19.55 6.67
CA LEU A 164 2.99 -19.29 7.75
C LEU A 164 2.78 -20.52 8.64
N GLN A 165 2.66 -21.72 8.04
CA GLN A 165 2.55 -22.96 8.79
C GLN A 165 3.82 -23.25 9.60
N ALA A 166 4.99 -23.09 9.01
CA ALA A 166 6.26 -23.23 9.69
C ALA A 166 6.44 -22.15 10.78
N GLY A 167 6.00 -20.94 10.54
CA GLY A 167 6.01 -19.86 11.54
C GLY A 167 5.21 -20.21 12.79
N GLN A 168 4.01 -20.79 12.63
CA GLN A 168 3.18 -21.27 13.74
C GLN A 168 3.84 -22.38 14.55
N ARG A 169 4.70 -23.19 13.93
CA ARG A 169 5.46 -24.27 14.58
C ARG A 169 6.81 -23.82 15.16
N GLY A 170 7.18 -22.54 14.96
CA GLY A 170 8.50 -22.03 15.32
C GLY A 170 9.62 -22.53 14.39
N GLU A 171 9.28 -22.98 13.17
CA GLU A 171 10.23 -23.50 12.18
C GLU A 171 10.56 -22.48 11.07
N ALA A 172 9.83 -21.38 10.98
CA ALA A 172 10.15 -20.22 10.13
C ALA A 172 10.44 -19.02 11.04
N LEU A 173 11.69 -18.59 11.07
CA LEU A 173 12.20 -17.62 12.02
C LEU A 173 12.92 -16.48 11.33
N LEU A 174 12.61 -15.25 11.75
CA LEU A 174 13.39 -14.07 11.45
C LEU A 174 14.37 -13.84 12.58
N MET A 175 15.66 -13.98 12.30
CA MET A 175 16.74 -13.96 13.28
C MET A 175 17.50 -12.64 13.25
N ASN A 176 17.85 -12.14 14.44
CA ASN A 176 18.84 -11.07 14.61
C ASN A 176 19.80 -11.51 15.72
N GLY A 177 20.89 -12.15 15.35
CA GLY A 177 21.75 -12.84 16.29
C GLY A 177 21.02 -14.01 16.95
N ASP A 178 20.93 -13.96 18.29
CA ASP A 178 20.21 -14.95 19.11
C ASP A 178 18.72 -14.62 19.26
N ASP A 179 18.30 -13.40 18.91
CA ASP A 179 16.89 -13.02 18.90
C ASP A 179 16.18 -13.65 17.70
N ALA A 180 15.18 -14.46 17.99
CA ALA A 180 14.38 -15.16 17.01
C ALA A 180 12.91 -14.85 17.19
N ARG A 181 12.24 -14.50 16.11
CA ARG A 181 10.78 -14.39 16.10
C ARG A 181 10.15 -15.17 14.95
N PRO A 182 9.02 -15.86 15.18
CA PRO A 182 8.35 -16.58 14.13
C PRO A 182 7.78 -15.64 13.06
N VAL A 183 7.78 -16.14 11.81
CA VAL A 183 7.18 -15.46 10.66
C VAL A 183 5.66 -15.39 10.84
N ARG A 184 5.11 -14.21 10.58
CA ARG A 184 3.68 -13.91 10.60
C ARG A 184 3.23 -13.36 9.24
N ALA A 185 1.92 -13.34 8.99
CA ALA A 185 1.37 -12.83 7.74
C ALA A 185 1.80 -11.36 7.47
N SER A 186 1.86 -10.53 8.51
CA SER A 186 2.31 -9.13 8.40
C SER A 186 3.78 -8.94 7.99
N ASP A 187 4.58 -10.00 8.05
CA ASP A 187 5.99 -9.96 7.62
C ASP A 187 6.14 -10.16 6.11
N ILE A 188 5.09 -10.58 5.43
CA ILE A 188 5.12 -11.01 4.04
C ILE A 188 4.43 -9.98 3.16
N SER A 189 5.13 -9.52 2.12
CA SER A 189 4.60 -8.62 1.13
C SER A 189 4.84 -9.14 -0.28
N VAL A 190 3.80 -9.08 -1.10
CA VAL A 190 3.86 -9.41 -2.52
C VAL A 190 3.82 -8.12 -3.31
N LEU A 191 4.88 -7.84 -4.06
CA LEU A 191 4.97 -6.63 -4.86
C LEU A 191 4.57 -6.91 -6.32
N VAL A 192 3.67 -6.10 -6.82
CA VAL A 192 3.07 -6.22 -8.16
C VAL A 192 3.13 -4.89 -8.90
N ARG A 193 2.83 -4.89 -10.21
CA ARG A 193 2.82 -3.68 -11.04
C ARG A 193 1.43 -3.08 -11.23
N SER A 194 0.38 -3.91 -11.15
CA SER A 194 -0.98 -3.50 -11.49
C SER A 194 -2.03 -4.11 -10.56
N ARG A 195 -3.22 -3.52 -10.59
CA ARG A 195 -4.42 -4.07 -9.91
C ARG A 195 -4.77 -5.47 -10.42
N GLN A 196 -4.57 -5.74 -11.71
CA GLN A 196 -4.84 -7.05 -12.29
C GLN A 196 -3.90 -8.13 -11.72
N GLU A 197 -2.61 -7.83 -11.62
CA GLU A 197 -1.64 -8.72 -10.98
C GLU A 197 -1.96 -8.91 -9.49
N ALA A 198 -2.37 -7.83 -8.79
CA ALA A 198 -2.80 -7.92 -7.40
C ALA A 198 -4.01 -8.84 -7.22
N ALA A 199 -4.98 -8.77 -8.12
CA ALA A 199 -6.16 -9.64 -8.10
C ALA A 199 -5.77 -11.12 -8.26
N GLN A 200 -4.88 -11.45 -9.19
CA GLN A 200 -4.39 -12.82 -9.39
C GLN A 200 -3.70 -13.39 -8.14
N VAL A 201 -2.86 -12.59 -7.48
CA VAL A 201 -2.22 -13.00 -6.21
C VAL A 201 -3.25 -13.18 -5.10
N ARG A 202 -4.18 -12.23 -4.96
CA ARG A 202 -5.24 -12.30 -3.97
C ARG A 202 -6.10 -13.54 -4.15
N ASP A 203 -6.50 -13.85 -5.38
CA ASP A 203 -7.34 -15.01 -5.67
C ASP A 203 -6.59 -16.32 -5.34
N ALA A 204 -5.30 -16.41 -5.64
CA ALA A 204 -4.47 -17.55 -5.27
C ALA A 204 -4.31 -17.70 -3.74
N LEU A 205 -4.13 -16.60 -3.01
CA LEU A 205 -4.08 -16.62 -1.55
C LEU A 205 -5.43 -16.99 -0.93
N THR A 206 -6.52 -16.48 -1.48
CA THR A 206 -7.90 -16.80 -1.02
C THR A 206 -8.21 -18.29 -1.20
N LEU A 207 -7.77 -18.90 -2.30
CA LEU A 207 -7.95 -20.33 -2.54
C LEU A 207 -7.29 -21.19 -1.44
N LEU A 208 -6.20 -20.72 -0.84
CA LEU A 208 -5.51 -21.34 0.27
C LEU A 208 -5.96 -20.81 1.65
N GLU A 209 -7.04 -20.07 1.71
CA GLU A 209 -7.59 -19.46 2.94
C GLU A 209 -6.58 -18.53 3.67
N ILE A 210 -5.67 -17.92 2.93
CA ILE A 210 -4.69 -16.98 3.48
C ILE A 210 -5.28 -15.56 3.36
N PRO A 211 -5.53 -14.88 4.49
CA PRO A 211 -6.05 -13.52 4.47
C PRO A 211 -5.00 -12.55 3.94
N SER A 212 -5.41 -11.71 3.00
CA SER A 212 -4.55 -10.71 2.38
C SER A 212 -5.26 -9.38 2.19
N VAL A 213 -4.49 -8.33 2.06
CA VAL A 213 -4.97 -7.00 1.73
C VAL A 213 -4.19 -6.43 0.55
N TYR A 214 -4.91 -5.81 -0.38
CA TYR A 214 -4.29 -5.04 -1.45
C TYR A 214 -4.22 -3.57 -1.04
N LEU A 215 -2.99 -3.08 -0.87
CA LEU A 215 -2.73 -1.69 -0.49
C LEU A 215 -2.55 -0.84 -1.76
N SER A 216 -3.60 -0.14 -2.15
CA SER A 216 -3.56 0.86 -3.21
C SER A 216 -3.70 2.27 -2.63
N ASN A 217 -2.90 3.22 -3.11
CA ASN A 217 -3.04 4.64 -2.71
C ASN A 217 -4.30 5.31 -3.27
N ARG A 218 -5.05 4.58 -4.11
CA ARG A 218 -6.18 5.12 -4.85
C ARG A 218 -7.49 4.44 -4.51
N ASP A 219 -7.50 3.51 -3.55
CA ASP A 219 -8.74 2.85 -3.20
C ASP A 219 -9.47 3.73 -2.19
N SER A 220 -10.57 4.32 -2.64
CA SER A 220 -11.50 5.03 -1.78
C SER A 220 -12.31 4.02 -0.96
N VAL A 221 -12.60 4.35 0.29
CA VAL A 221 -13.50 3.54 1.11
C VAL A 221 -14.89 3.42 0.47
N PHE A 222 -15.26 4.34 -0.41
CA PHE A 222 -16.51 4.28 -1.15
C PHE A 222 -16.53 3.27 -2.31
N GLU A 223 -15.40 2.70 -2.69
CA GLU A 223 -15.31 1.60 -3.67
C GLU A 223 -15.51 0.22 -3.03
N THR A 224 -15.66 0.15 -1.72
CA THR A 224 -15.83 -1.11 -0.97
C THR A 224 -17.25 -1.64 -1.01
N LEU A 225 -17.41 -2.95 -0.77
CA LEU A 225 -18.73 -3.56 -0.59
C LEU A 225 -19.45 -2.94 0.62
N GLU A 226 -18.71 -2.60 1.65
CA GLU A 226 -19.20 -1.99 2.88
C GLU A 226 -19.90 -0.64 2.62
N ALA A 227 -19.41 0.13 1.68
CA ALA A 227 -20.07 1.39 1.28
C ALA A 227 -21.42 1.12 0.62
N GLN A 228 -21.49 0.11 -0.25
CA GLN A 228 -22.75 -0.29 -0.89
C GLN A 228 -23.73 -0.86 0.12
N GLU A 229 -23.28 -1.71 1.03
CA GLU A 229 -24.11 -2.26 2.11
C GLU A 229 -24.62 -1.15 3.05
N MET A 230 -23.76 -0.17 3.38
CA MET A 230 -24.15 1.02 4.16
C MET A 230 -25.23 1.84 3.45
N LEU A 231 -25.13 2.00 2.13
CA LEU A 231 -26.16 2.70 1.34
C LEU A 231 -27.52 1.98 1.44
N TRP A 232 -27.55 0.66 1.28
CA TRP A 232 -28.78 -0.11 1.42
C TRP A 232 -29.35 -0.02 2.83
N LEU A 233 -28.49 -0.04 3.84
CA LEU A 233 -28.88 0.12 5.23
C LEU A 233 -29.55 1.47 5.49
N LEU A 234 -28.92 2.57 5.05
CA LEU A 234 -29.49 3.91 5.22
C LEU A 234 -30.81 4.08 4.46
N GLN A 235 -30.93 3.51 3.26
CA GLN A 235 -32.19 3.51 2.51
C GLN A 235 -33.30 2.75 3.26
N ALA A 236 -32.99 1.61 3.87
CA ALA A 236 -33.95 0.84 4.66
C ALA A 236 -34.40 1.60 5.93
N VAL A 237 -33.46 2.27 6.61
CA VAL A 237 -33.80 3.11 7.78
C VAL A 237 -34.68 4.30 7.37
N MET A 238 -34.47 4.89 6.19
CA MET A 238 -35.31 5.98 5.70
C MET A 238 -36.73 5.55 5.34
N THR A 239 -36.87 4.37 4.76
CA THR A 239 -38.14 3.86 4.22
C THR A 239 -38.38 2.41 4.65
N PRO A 240 -38.54 2.12 5.98
CA PRO A 240 -38.67 0.76 6.47
C PRO A 240 -39.94 0.05 5.98
N GLU A 241 -40.94 0.81 5.56
CA GLU A 241 -42.16 0.32 4.95
C GLU A 241 -42.00 -0.25 3.53
N ARG A 242 -40.84 -0.01 2.89
CA ARG A 242 -40.52 -0.60 1.57
C ARG A 242 -39.82 -1.95 1.74
N GLU A 243 -40.60 -3.02 1.60
CA GLU A 243 -40.13 -4.39 1.79
C GLU A 243 -38.84 -4.72 1.04
N ASN A 244 -38.72 -4.36 -0.25
CA ASN A 244 -37.53 -4.68 -1.05
C ASN A 244 -36.29 -4.00 -0.51
N THR A 245 -36.42 -2.75 -0.04
CA THR A 245 -35.30 -1.99 0.53
C THR A 245 -34.85 -2.60 1.84
N LEU A 246 -35.81 -2.94 2.69
CA LEU A 246 -35.56 -3.57 3.99
C LEU A 246 -34.92 -4.96 3.81
N ARG A 247 -35.42 -5.78 2.88
CA ARG A 247 -34.82 -7.08 2.56
C ARG A 247 -33.37 -6.96 2.07
N SER A 248 -33.08 -5.97 1.22
CA SER A 248 -31.73 -5.72 0.76
C SER A 248 -30.78 -5.41 1.91
N ALA A 249 -31.22 -4.60 2.87
CA ALA A 249 -30.42 -4.29 4.06
C ALA A 249 -30.24 -5.52 4.97
N LEU A 250 -31.28 -6.29 5.19
CA LEU A 250 -31.23 -7.52 6.01
C LEU A 250 -30.35 -8.61 5.39
N ALA A 251 -30.25 -8.66 4.07
CA ALA A 251 -29.41 -9.62 3.34
C ALA A 251 -27.93 -9.25 3.34
N THR A 252 -27.56 -8.09 3.87
CA THR A 252 -26.15 -7.68 3.95
C THR A 252 -25.39 -8.53 4.97
N SER A 253 -24.11 -8.70 4.73
CA SER A 253 -23.24 -9.45 5.64
C SER A 253 -23.11 -8.81 7.03
N MET A 254 -23.37 -7.52 7.14
CA MET A 254 -23.41 -6.80 8.42
C MET A 254 -24.49 -7.34 9.35
N MET A 255 -25.64 -7.75 8.81
CA MET A 255 -26.77 -8.22 9.61
C MET A 255 -26.58 -9.63 10.16
N GLY A 256 -25.64 -10.41 9.60
CA GLY A 256 -25.35 -11.77 10.06
C GLY A 256 -26.47 -12.79 9.83
N LEU A 257 -27.48 -12.45 9.02
CA LEU A 257 -28.60 -13.34 8.69
C LEU A 257 -28.22 -14.26 7.53
N ASN A 258 -28.60 -15.53 7.65
CA ASN A 258 -28.47 -16.48 6.54
C ASN A 258 -29.79 -16.52 5.71
N ALA A 259 -29.78 -17.28 4.61
CA ALA A 259 -30.94 -17.37 3.72
C ALA A 259 -32.17 -17.93 4.40
N LEU A 260 -32.01 -18.88 5.34
CA LEU A 260 -33.12 -19.48 6.11
C LEU A 260 -33.73 -18.48 7.08
N ASP A 261 -32.89 -17.63 7.71
CA ASP A 261 -33.38 -16.57 8.60
C ASP A 261 -34.25 -15.59 7.83
N ILE A 262 -33.84 -15.19 6.64
CA ILE A 262 -34.59 -14.29 5.77
C ILE A 262 -35.86 -14.94 5.26
N GLU A 263 -35.83 -16.23 4.89
CA GLU A 263 -37.03 -16.99 4.51
C GLU A 263 -38.01 -17.08 5.65
N THR A 264 -37.55 -17.34 6.87
CA THR A 264 -38.38 -17.39 8.06
C THR A 264 -39.08 -16.05 8.31
N LEU A 265 -38.33 -14.94 8.23
CA LEU A 265 -38.89 -13.59 8.33
C LEU A 265 -39.93 -13.29 7.25
N ASN A 266 -39.73 -13.75 6.03
CA ASN A 266 -40.67 -13.55 4.93
C ASN A 266 -42.00 -14.34 5.12
N ASN A 267 -41.96 -15.42 5.87
CA ASN A 267 -43.14 -16.28 6.12
C ASN A 267 -43.84 -15.98 7.46
N ASP A 268 -43.30 -15.08 8.28
CA ASP A 268 -43.85 -14.66 9.57
C ASP A 268 -44.18 -13.17 9.56
N GLU A 269 -45.43 -12.82 9.36
CA GLU A 269 -45.89 -11.43 9.28
C GLU A 269 -45.62 -10.65 10.57
N HIS A 270 -45.77 -11.29 11.75
CA HIS A 270 -45.50 -10.62 13.02
C HIS A 270 -44.00 -10.35 13.22
N ALA A 271 -43.14 -11.28 12.82
CA ALA A 271 -41.70 -11.09 12.87
C ALA A 271 -41.26 -9.99 11.90
N TRP A 272 -41.88 -9.93 10.72
CA TRP A 272 -41.64 -8.88 9.73
C TRP A 272 -42.05 -7.50 10.27
N ASP A 273 -43.24 -7.38 10.81
CA ASP A 273 -43.74 -6.12 11.40
C ASP A 273 -42.84 -5.63 12.55
N ALA A 274 -42.32 -6.54 13.37
CA ALA A 274 -41.35 -6.20 14.42
C ALA A 274 -40.05 -5.61 13.86
N VAL A 275 -39.55 -6.13 12.74
CA VAL A 275 -38.35 -5.58 12.06
C VAL A 275 -38.65 -4.20 11.46
N VAL A 276 -39.82 -4.00 10.86
CA VAL A 276 -40.25 -2.68 10.34
C VAL A 276 -40.31 -1.65 11.48
N GLU A 277 -40.89 -2.02 12.62
CA GLU A 277 -40.95 -1.15 13.81
C GLU A 277 -39.58 -0.83 14.36
N GLU A 278 -38.68 -1.81 14.41
CA GLU A 278 -37.28 -1.60 14.81
C GLU A 278 -36.60 -0.58 13.93
N PHE A 279 -36.71 -0.71 12.60
CA PHE A 279 -36.08 0.23 11.66
C PHE A 279 -36.76 1.61 11.68
N ASP A 280 -38.04 1.70 11.96
CA ASP A 280 -38.68 2.99 12.23
C ASP A 280 -38.09 3.64 13.49
N GLY A 281 -37.79 2.86 14.51
CA GLY A 281 -37.07 3.33 15.70
C GLY A 281 -35.70 3.95 15.34
N TYR A 282 -34.94 3.31 14.48
CA TYR A 282 -33.67 3.88 13.99
C TYR A 282 -33.89 5.17 13.19
N ARG A 283 -34.91 5.23 12.34
CA ARG A 283 -35.31 6.47 11.63
C ARG A 283 -35.60 7.60 12.58
N GLN A 284 -36.31 7.33 13.69
CA GLN A 284 -36.60 8.31 14.73
C GLN A 284 -35.34 8.82 15.44
N ILE A 285 -34.38 7.93 15.74
CA ILE A 285 -33.09 8.31 16.32
C ILE A 285 -32.34 9.21 15.35
N TRP A 286 -32.27 8.84 14.07
CA TRP A 286 -31.58 9.62 13.04
C TRP A 286 -32.13 11.05 12.97
N ARG A 287 -33.46 11.19 12.86
CA ARG A 287 -34.13 12.51 12.81
C ARG A 287 -33.89 13.37 14.03
N LYS A 288 -33.84 12.77 15.20
CA LYS A 288 -33.71 13.52 16.46
C LYS A 288 -32.27 13.77 16.89
N ARG A 289 -31.34 12.88 16.58
CA ARG A 289 -29.99 12.86 17.15
C ARG A 289 -28.88 12.81 16.10
N GLY A 290 -29.21 12.61 14.83
CA GLY A 290 -28.26 12.52 13.73
C GLY A 290 -27.87 11.08 13.37
N VAL A 291 -27.09 10.94 12.30
CA VAL A 291 -26.73 9.64 11.68
C VAL A 291 -25.85 8.78 12.59
N MET A 292 -24.85 9.35 13.26
CA MET A 292 -23.92 8.58 14.09
C MET A 292 -24.58 7.92 15.30
N PRO A 293 -25.43 8.61 16.10
CA PRO A 293 -26.18 7.93 17.16
C PRO A 293 -27.11 6.82 16.66
N MET A 294 -27.71 6.99 15.49
CA MET A 294 -28.53 5.96 14.84
C MET A 294 -27.69 4.75 14.47
N LEU A 295 -26.56 4.95 13.77
CA LEU A 295 -25.67 3.86 13.37
C LEU A 295 -25.14 3.09 14.58
N ARG A 296 -24.76 3.77 15.65
CA ARG A 296 -24.32 3.12 16.90
C ARG A 296 -25.42 2.26 17.54
N ALA A 297 -26.64 2.78 17.57
CA ALA A 297 -27.77 2.02 18.11
C ALA A 297 -28.03 0.75 17.28
N LEU A 298 -28.02 0.87 15.96
CA LEU A 298 -28.22 -0.24 15.03
C LEU A 298 -27.08 -1.26 15.12
N MET A 299 -25.82 -0.78 15.10
CA MET A 299 -24.64 -1.65 15.21
C MET A 299 -24.64 -2.47 16.50
N SER A 300 -25.04 -1.86 17.61
CA SER A 300 -25.14 -2.54 18.90
C SER A 300 -26.31 -3.53 18.95
N ALA A 301 -27.48 -3.14 18.46
CA ALA A 301 -28.67 -3.99 18.50
C ALA A 301 -28.57 -5.23 17.60
N ARG A 302 -27.86 -5.11 16.49
CA ARG A 302 -27.68 -6.17 15.50
C ARG A 302 -26.32 -6.88 15.58
N ASN A 303 -25.50 -6.60 16.59
CA ASN A 303 -24.16 -7.17 16.79
C ASN A 303 -23.29 -7.11 15.52
N ILE A 304 -23.31 -5.97 14.81
CA ILE A 304 -22.65 -5.83 13.49
C ILE A 304 -21.14 -6.07 13.61
N ALA A 305 -20.51 -5.61 14.69
CA ALA A 305 -19.08 -5.81 14.89
C ALA A 305 -18.73 -7.30 15.00
N GLU A 306 -19.51 -8.05 15.79
CA GLU A 306 -19.32 -9.48 15.98
C GLU A 306 -19.61 -10.25 14.68
N ASN A 307 -20.67 -9.90 13.97
CA ASN A 307 -21.01 -10.52 12.69
C ASN A 307 -19.90 -10.34 11.65
N LEU A 308 -19.35 -9.13 11.53
CA LEU A 308 -18.26 -8.87 10.61
C LEU A 308 -16.97 -9.57 11.02
N LEU A 309 -16.60 -9.52 12.31
CA LEU A 309 -15.38 -10.16 12.82
C LEU A 309 -15.40 -11.68 12.65
N ALA A 310 -16.58 -12.29 12.60
CA ALA A 310 -16.75 -13.72 12.29
C ALA A 310 -16.49 -14.07 10.81
N THR A 311 -16.39 -13.09 9.92
CA THR A 311 -16.13 -13.30 8.49
C THR A 311 -14.66 -13.18 8.14
N ALA A 312 -14.24 -13.78 7.01
CA ALA A 312 -12.90 -13.58 6.49
C ALA A 312 -12.65 -12.10 6.18
N GLY A 313 -11.53 -11.55 6.70
CA GLY A 313 -11.21 -10.13 6.57
C GLY A 313 -12.09 -9.19 7.40
N GLY A 314 -12.78 -9.70 8.42
CA GLY A 314 -13.76 -8.98 9.22
C GLY A 314 -13.24 -7.74 9.91
N GLU A 315 -11.99 -7.73 10.40
CA GLU A 315 -11.37 -6.52 10.97
C GLU A 315 -11.32 -5.39 9.95
N ARG A 316 -10.95 -5.71 8.72
CA ARG A 316 -10.91 -4.74 7.62
C ARG A 316 -12.29 -4.19 7.34
N ARG A 317 -13.27 -5.06 7.18
CA ARG A 317 -14.64 -4.72 6.91
C ARG A 317 -15.25 -3.83 8.01
N LEU A 318 -14.98 -4.14 9.27
CA LEU A 318 -15.40 -3.33 10.40
C LEU A 318 -14.73 -1.95 10.39
N THR A 319 -13.42 -1.87 10.07
CA THR A 319 -12.70 -0.60 9.94
C THR A 319 -13.30 0.27 8.84
N ASP A 320 -13.65 -0.31 7.69
CA ASP A 320 -14.28 0.41 6.57
C ASP A 320 -15.68 0.92 6.94
N ILE A 321 -16.51 0.12 7.64
CA ILE A 321 -17.82 0.56 8.14
C ILE A 321 -17.68 1.73 9.12
N LEU A 322 -16.75 1.65 10.06
CA LEU A 322 -16.51 2.73 11.02
C LEU A 322 -16.01 3.99 10.32
N HIS A 323 -15.13 3.87 9.33
CA HIS A 323 -14.64 4.99 8.55
C HIS A 323 -15.76 5.65 7.73
N ILE A 324 -16.59 4.86 7.04
CA ILE A 324 -17.76 5.38 6.31
C ILE A 324 -18.72 6.08 7.27
N SER A 325 -18.93 5.55 8.48
CA SER A 325 -19.79 6.16 9.50
C SER A 325 -19.29 7.54 9.94
N GLU A 326 -17.97 7.72 10.07
CA GLU A 326 -17.36 9.01 10.38
C GLU A 326 -17.53 10.02 9.24
N LEU A 327 -17.31 9.59 7.98
CA LEU A 327 -17.52 10.42 6.80
C LEU A 327 -19.00 10.84 6.65
N LEU A 328 -19.92 9.94 6.94
CA LEU A 328 -21.36 10.24 6.98
C LEU A 328 -21.69 11.27 8.07
N GLN A 329 -21.08 11.15 9.24
CA GLN A 329 -21.26 12.14 10.31
C GLN A 329 -20.74 13.50 9.91
N GLU A 330 -19.56 13.58 9.30
CA GLU A 330 -18.97 14.82 8.81
C GLU A 330 -19.88 15.46 7.75
N ALA A 331 -20.27 14.69 6.73
CA ALA A 331 -21.19 15.17 5.68
C ALA A 331 -22.56 15.60 6.25
N GLY A 332 -23.08 14.86 7.23
CA GLY A 332 -24.35 15.16 7.89
C GLY A 332 -24.36 16.50 8.65
N THR A 333 -23.20 17.06 8.99
CA THR A 333 -23.12 18.40 9.60
C THR A 333 -23.33 19.53 8.59
N GLN A 334 -23.13 19.24 7.30
CA GLN A 334 -23.23 20.22 6.22
C GLN A 334 -24.51 20.06 5.38
N LEU A 335 -25.15 18.91 5.46
CA LEU A 335 -26.32 18.57 4.67
C LEU A 335 -27.60 18.74 5.49
N GLU A 336 -28.65 19.29 4.86
CA GLU A 336 -29.87 19.70 5.53
C GLU A 336 -30.90 18.57 5.78
N SER A 337 -30.70 17.38 5.20
CA SER A 337 -31.66 16.29 5.33
C SER A 337 -31.05 14.90 5.18
N GLU A 338 -31.76 13.89 5.72
CA GLU A 338 -31.39 12.47 5.58
C GLU A 338 -31.34 12.06 4.11
N HIS A 339 -32.27 12.55 3.29
CA HIS A 339 -32.26 12.29 1.84
C HIS A 339 -31.02 12.86 1.13
N ALA A 340 -30.57 14.04 1.56
CA ALA A 340 -29.36 14.65 1.03
C ALA A 340 -28.12 13.81 1.39
N LEU A 341 -28.08 13.26 2.61
CA LEU A 341 -26.96 12.41 3.04
C LEU A 341 -26.91 11.07 2.29
N VAL A 342 -28.04 10.42 2.07
CA VAL A 342 -28.10 9.18 1.27
C VAL A 342 -27.72 9.44 -0.19
N ARG A 343 -28.13 10.56 -0.76
CA ARG A 343 -27.72 10.97 -2.12
C ARG A 343 -26.23 11.25 -2.18
N TRP A 344 -25.68 11.92 -1.19
CA TRP A 344 -24.25 12.18 -1.06
C TRP A 344 -23.45 10.88 -1.06
N LEU A 345 -23.84 9.89 -0.24
CA LEU A 345 -23.19 8.58 -0.22
C LEU A 345 -23.28 7.87 -1.58
N SER A 346 -24.46 7.85 -2.17
CA SER A 346 -24.67 7.25 -3.49
C SER A 346 -23.79 7.90 -4.56
N GLN A 347 -23.63 9.21 -4.54
CA GLN A 347 -22.79 9.93 -5.49
C GLN A 347 -21.31 9.59 -5.29
N HIS A 348 -20.82 9.52 -4.05
CA HIS A 348 -19.43 9.15 -3.78
C HIS A 348 -19.10 7.68 -4.11
N ILE A 349 -20.09 6.78 -4.06
CA ILE A 349 -19.95 5.40 -4.54
C ILE A 349 -19.84 5.37 -6.07
N LEU A 350 -20.61 6.19 -6.77
CA LEU A 350 -20.58 6.25 -8.25
C LEU A 350 -19.34 6.96 -8.78
N GLU A 351 -18.89 8.00 -8.09
CA GLU A 351 -17.76 8.86 -8.47
C GLU A 351 -16.82 9.00 -7.27
N PRO A 352 -16.09 7.94 -6.89
CA PRO A 352 -15.16 8.01 -5.77
C PRO A 352 -13.95 8.90 -6.09
N ASP A 353 -13.62 9.83 -5.19
CA ASP A 353 -12.42 10.64 -5.30
C ASP A 353 -11.24 9.94 -4.59
N SER A 354 -10.47 9.20 -5.37
CA SER A 354 -9.29 8.50 -4.90
C SER A 354 -8.11 9.41 -4.50
N ASN A 355 -8.19 10.72 -4.78
CA ASN A 355 -7.17 11.68 -4.39
C ASN A 355 -7.49 12.38 -3.05
N ALA A 356 -8.74 12.30 -2.58
CA ALA A 356 -9.12 12.85 -1.30
C ALA A 356 -8.58 11.98 -0.15
N SER A 357 -7.64 12.51 0.62
CA SER A 357 -7.00 11.79 1.74
C SER A 357 -8.00 11.30 2.80
N SER A 358 -9.10 12.02 2.99
CA SER A 358 -10.18 11.63 3.92
C SER A 358 -10.93 10.36 3.47
N GLN A 359 -10.95 10.07 2.17
CA GLN A 359 -11.64 8.91 1.60
C GLN A 359 -10.73 7.68 1.44
N GLN A 360 -9.43 7.83 1.65
CA GLN A 360 -8.48 6.73 1.53
C GLN A 360 -8.70 5.70 2.63
N MET A 361 -8.65 4.43 2.25
CA MET A 361 -8.84 3.31 3.17
C MET A 361 -7.82 3.35 4.32
N ARG A 362 -8.27 3.13 5.55
CA ARG A 362 -7.41 3.09 6.74
C ARG A 362 -6.72 1.74 6.88
N LEU A 363 -5.44 1.76 7.23
CA LEU A 363 -4.57 0.56 7.25
C LEU A 363 -4.37 -0.05 8.65
N GLU A 364 -5.04 0.47 9.68
CA GLU A 364 -4.80 0.09 11.08
C GLU A 364 -5.13 -1.38 11.43
N SER A 365 -5.98 -2.02 10.62
CA SER A 365 -6.40 -3.42 10.83
C SER A 365 -5.53 -4.46 10.13
N ASP A 366 -4.51 -4.05 9.36
CA ASP A 366 -3.78 -4.96 8.47
C ASP A 366 -2.62 -5.71 9.15
N LYS A 367 -2.54 -5.67 10.48
CA LYS A 367 -1.43 -6.27 11.28
C LYS A 367 -1.28 -7.79 11.15
N HIS A 368 -2.31 -8.48 10.66
CA HIS A 368 -2.34 -9.94 10.56
C HIS A 368 -2.58 -10.45 9.14
N LEU A 369 -2.38 -9.60 8.15
CA LEU A 369 -2.65 -9.90 6.75
C LEU A 369 -1.36 -9.91 5.92
N VAL A 370 -1.32 -10.79 4.91
CA VAL A 370 -0.34 -10.69 3.84
C VAL A 370 -0.63 -9.44 3.02
N GLN A 371 0.38 -8.62 2.80
CA GLN A 371 0.22 -7.36 2.07
C GLN A 371 0.52 -7.55 0.59
N ILE A 372 -0.40 -7.15 -0.27
CA ILE A 372 -0.17 -7.03 -1.71
C ILE A 372 -0.03 -5.54 -2.01
N VAL A 373 1.11 -5.14 -2.56
CA VAL A 373 1.47 -3.73 -2.72
C VAL A 373 2.00 -3.50 -4.13
N THR A 374 1.66 -2.37 -4.75
CA THR A 374 2.33 -2.01 -6.01
C THR A 374 3.78 -1.60 -5.72
N ILE A 375 4.70 -1.93 -6.63
CA ILE A 375 6.12 -1.55 -6.48
C ILE A 375 6.27 -0.04 -6.27
N HIS A 376 5.49 0.77 -7.00
CA HIS A 376 5.48 2.21 -6.84
C HIS A 376 5.10 2.66 -5.42
N LYS A 377 4.09 2.03 -4.83
CA LYS A 377 3.66 2.35 -3.46
C LYS A 377 4.65 1.86 -2.40
N SER A 378 5.39 0.81 -2.69
CA SER A 378 6.36 0.23 -1.77
C SER A 378 7.60 1.12 -1.56
N LYS A 379 7.80 2.13 -2.41
CA LYS A 379 8.93 3.04 -2.28
C LYS A 379 8.94 3.73 -0.91
N GLY A 380 10.12 3.81 -0.30
CA GLY A 380 10.28 4.33 1.06
C GLY A 380 9.93 3.34 2.17
N LEU A 381 9.20 2.26 1.86
CA LEU A 381 8.83 1.22 2.82
C LEU A 381 9.83 0.07 2.80
N GLU A 382 9.75 -0.79 3.82
CA GLU A 382 10.54 -2.01 3.93
C GLU A 382 9.66 -3.15 4.43
N TYR A 383 9.99 -4.35 3.99
CA TYR A 383 9.25 -5.56 4.34
C TYR A 383 10.22 -6.69 4.69
N PRO A 384 9.95 -7.48 5.73
CA PRO A 384 10.79 -8.61 6.10
C PRO A 384 11.01 -9.61 4.98
N LEU A 385 9.94 -10.13 4.41
CA LEU A 385 9.93 -11.12 3.33
C LEU A 385 9.14 -10.58 2.13
N VAL A 386 9.75 -10.60 0.96
CA VAL A 386 9.15 -10.05 -0.28
C VAL A 386 9.02 -11.14 -1.33
N TRP A 387 7.88 -11.16 -2.01
CA TRP A 387 7.66 -11.91 -3.23
C TRP A 387 7.49 -10.98 -4.43
N LEU A 388 8.16 -11.30 -5.53
CA LEU A 388 8.04 -10.65 -6.84
C LEU A 388 7.60 -11.70 -7.88
N PRO A 389 6.32 -12.09 -7.91
CA PRO A 389 5.90 -13.26 -8.69
C PRO A 389 5.98 -13.04 -10.20
N PHE A 390 5.86 -11.79 -10.66
CA PHE A 390 5.72 -11.47 -12.08
C PHE A 390 6.86 -10.62 -12.62
N ILE A 391 8.06 -10.74 -12.06
CA ILE A 391 9.18 -9.84 -12.30
C ILE A 391 9.75 -9.92 -13.73
N THR A 392 9.54 -11.03 -14.45
CA THR A 392 9.93 -11.15 -15.85
C THR A 392 8.87 -10.68 -16.83
N ASN A 393 7.69 -10.28 -16.34
CA ASN A 393 6.69 -9.67 -17.19
C ASN A 393 7.05 -8.20 -17.52
N PHE A 394 6.78 -7.78 -18.75
CA PHE A 394 7.02 -6.41 -19.20
C PHE A 394 5.99 -6.01 -20.25
N ARG A 395 5.89 -4.72 -20.55
CA ARG A 395 5.08 -4.19 -21.65
C ARG A 395 6.01 -3.54 -22.67
N VAL A 396 5.81 -3.84 -23.94
CA VAL A 396 6.56 -3.21 -25.02
C VAL A 396 5.99 -1.81 -25.25
N GLN A 397 6.87 -0.85 -25.47
CA GLN A 397 6.47 0.51 -25.85
C GLN A 397 6.08 0.54 -27.34
N GLU A 398 4.86 0.99 -27.64
CA GLU A 398 4.34 1.08 -29.01
C GLU A 398 4.39 2.51 -29.55
N GLN A 399 4.45 3.50 -28.67
CA GLN A 399 4.49 4.90 -29.06
C GLN A 399 5.94 5.39 -29.14
N ALA A 400 6.26 6.12 -30.21
CA ALA A 400 7.58 6.74 -30.41
C ALA A 400 7.70 8.05 -29.60
N PHE A 401 7.56 7.96 -28.28
CA PHE A 401 7.77 9.07 -27.36
C PHE A 401 9.03 8.78 -26.53
N TYR A 402 10.03 9.63 -26.70
CA TYR A 402 11.34 9.47 -26.08
C TYR A 402 11.98 10.84 -25.79
N HIS A 403 13.11 10.84 -25.11
CA HIS A 403 13.87 12.06 -24.85
C HIS A 403 15.18 12.04 -25.64
N ASP A 404 15.50 13.17 -26.26
CA ASP A 404 16.78 13.35 -26.93
C ASP A 404 17.93 13.27 -25.92
N ARG A 405 18.92 12.43 -26.19
CA ARG A 405 20.01 12.13 -25.24
C ARG A 405 20.99 13.29 -25.01
N HIS A 406 20.97 14.33 -25.85
CA HIS A 406 21.86 15.48 -25.73
C HIS A 406 21.16 16.69 -25.12
N SER A 407 19.94 16.98 -25.58
CA SER A 407 19.16 18.11 -25.09
C SER A 407 18.30 17.78 -23.88
N PHE A 408 18.00 16.49 -23.67
CA PHE A 408 17.03 15.97 -22.70
C PHE A 408 15.60 16.48 -22.93
N GLU A 409 15.30 16.94 -24.13
CA GLU A 409 13.95 17.39 -24.52
C GLU A 409 13.09 16.21 -24.92
N ALA A 410 11.79 16.25 -24.55
CA ALA A 410 10.82 15.26 -24.92
C ALA A 410 10.48 15.38 -26.42
N VAL A 411 10.51 14.26 -27.14
CA VAL A 411 10.22 14.15 -28.56
C VAL A 411 9.10 13.14 -28.78
N LEU A 412 8.08 13.55 -29.50
CA LEU A 412 7.03 12.66 -30.01
C LEU A 412 7.17 12.55 -31.53
N ASP A 413 7.61 11.41 -32.02
CA ASP A 413 7.67 11.13 -33.46
C ASP A 413 6.33 10.57 -33.95
N LEU A 414 5.58 11.41 -34.64
CA LEU A 414 4.27 11.05 -35.18
C LEU A 414 4.33 10.02 -36.32
N ASN A 415 5.51 9.89 -36.96
CA ASN A 415 5.72 8.90 -38.01
C ASN A 415 6.08 7.52 -37.46
N ALA A 416 6.34 7.44 -36.15
CA ALA A 416 6.77 6.22 -35.47
C ALA A 416 7.92 5.50 -36.22
N ALA A 417 8.95 6.25 -36.59
CA ALA A 417 10.14 5.67 -37.21
C ALA A 417 10.75 4.58 -36.32
N PRO A 418 11.25 3.47 -36.88
CA PRO A 418 11.82 2.37 -36.09
C PRO A 418 12.85 2.81 -35.06
N GLU A 419 13.73 3.73 -35.41
CA GLU A 419 14.76 4.26 -34.49
C GLU A 419 14.14 5.02 -33.31
N SER A 420 13.04 5.74 -33.53
CA SER A 420 12.31 6.46 -32.49
C SER A 420 11.56 5.51 -31.54
N VAL A 421 11.01 4.43 -32.07
CA VAL A 421 10.41 3.36 -31.27
C VAL A 421 11.46 2.63 -30.44
N ASP A 422 12.63 2.35 -31.01
CA ASP A 422 13.74 1.70 -30.29
C ASP A 422 14.26 2.56 -29.15
N LEU A 423 14.34 3.89 -29.34
CA LEU A 423 14.71 4.82 -28.27
C LEU A 423 13.65 4.84 -27.15
N ALA A 424 12.37 4.87 -27.50
CA ALA A 424 11.28 4.81 -26.54
C ALA A 424 11.28 3.47 -25.75
N GLU A 425 11.56 2.36 -26.44
CA GLU A 425 11.67 1.04 -25.79
C GLU A 425 12.89 0.96 -24.86
N ALA A 426 14.00 1.59 -25.22
CA ALA A 426 15.18 1.67 -24.37
C ALA A 426 14.90 2.48 -23.08
N GLU A 427 14.13 3.56 -23.16
CA GLU A 427 13.71 4.33 -21.99
C GLU A 427 12.74 3.52 -21.10
N ARG A 428 11.79 2.78 -21.70
CA ARG A 428 10.91 1.87 -20.98
C ARG A 428 11.71 0.82 -20.21
N LEU A 429 12.69 0.18 -20.84
CA LEU A 429 13.53 -0.83 -20.21
C LEU A 429 14.40 -0.20 -19.09
N ALA A 430 14.92 0.99 -19.29
CA ALA A 430 15.67 1.70 -18.26
C ALA A 430 14.82 2.03 -17.03
N GLU A 431 13.55 2.42 -17.22
CA GLU A 431 12.60 2.61 -16.12
C GLU A 431 12.27 1.29 -15.42
N ASP A 432 12.08 0.21 -16.16
CA ASP A 432 11.85 -1.12 -15.61
C ASP A 432 13.04 -1.63 -14.77
N LEU A 433 14.28 -1.31 -15.16
CA LEU A 433 15.47 -1.63 -14.38
C LEU A 433 15.50 -0.88 -13.05
N ARG A 434 15.11 0.40 -13.04
CA ARG A 434 14.95 1.17 -11.80
C ARG A 434 13.82 0.61 -10.94
N LEU A 435 12.72 0.21 -11.56
CA LEU A 435 11.60 -0.42 -10.87
C LEU A 435 12.00 -1.75 -10.22
N LEU A 436 12.78 -2.57 -10.91
CA LEU A 436 13.37 -3.80 -10.36
C LEU A 436 14.27 -3.49 -9.16
N TYR A 437 15.13 -2.49 -9.27
CA TYR A 437 15.99 -2.06 -8.17
C TYR A 437 15.19 -1.64 -6.94
N VAL A 438 14.16 -0.83 -7.12
CA VAL A 438 13.25 -0.42 -6.04
C VAL A 438 12.59 -1.65 -5.42
N ALA A 439 12.07 -2.57 -6.21
CA ALA A 439 11.38 -3.76 -5.71
C ALA A 439 12.30 -4.64 -4.85
N LEU A 440 13.50 -4.95 -5.33
CA LEU A 440 14.47 -5.78 -4.63
C LEU A 440 14.96 -5.13 -3.33
N THR A 441 15.17 -3.83 -3.34
CA THR A 441 15.66 -3.07 -2.16
C THR A 441 14.59 -2.81 -1.11
N ARG A 442 13.35 -3.32 -1.26
CA ARG A 442 12.33 -3.32 -0.21
C ARG A 442 12.53 -4.44 0.81
N SER A 443 13.25 -5.48 0.45
CA SER A 443 13.43 -6.68 1.26
C SER A 443 14.45 -6.47 2.37
N VAL A 444 14.12 -6.91 3.59
CA VAL A 444 15.08 -6.92 4.70
C VAL A 444 15.84 -8.25 4.75
N TRP A 445 15.12 -9.37 4.88
CA TRP A 445 15.74 -10.70 5.06
C TRP A 445 15.78 -11.54 3.79
N HIS A 446 14.72 -11.52 2.99
CA HIS A 446 14.58 -12.44 1.87
C HIS A 446 13.69 -11.87 0.77
N CYS A 447 14.02 -12.20 -0.48
CA CYS A 447 13.23 -11.89 -1.66
C CYS A 447 13.14 -13.13 -2.58
N SER A 448 11.91 -13.55 -2.87
CA SER A 448 11.60 -14.58 -3.86
C SER A 448 11.15 -13.96 -5.17
N LEU A 449 11.64 -14.46 -6.29
CA LEU A 449 11.37 -13.96 -7.64
C LEU A 449 10.77 -15.06 -8.50
N GLY A 450 9.64 -14.79 -9.13
CA GLY A 450 9.06 -15.66 -10.14
C GLY A 450 9.66 -15.40 -11.53
N VAL A 451 10.31 -16.40 -12.10
CA VAL A 451 10.98 -16.31 -13.40
C VAL A 451 10.38 -17.32 -14.37
N ALA A 452 10.18 -16.94 -15.61
CA ALA A 452 9.65 -17.81 -16.64
C ALA A 452 10.32 -17.58 -17.99
N PRO A 453 10.43 -18.62 -18.84
CA PRO A 453 10.87 -18.49 -20.23
C PRO A 453 9.75 -17.85 -21.07
N LEU A 454 9.53 -16.54 -20.86
CA LEU A 454 8.37 -15.80 -21.36
C LEU A 454 8.49 -15.53 -22.86
N VAL A 455 7.40 -15.80 -23.61
CA VAL A 455 7.21 -15.42 -25.01
C VAL A 455 5.95 -14.58 -25.13
N ARG A 456 6.10 -13.33 -25.55
CA ARG A 456 4.99 -12.39 -25.68
C ARG A 456 4.39 -12.33 -27.07
N ARG A 457 5.18 -12.51 -28.11
CA ARG A 457 4.71 -12.51 -29.51
C ARG A 457 4.59 -13.93 -30.01
N ARG A 458 3.39 -14.30 -30.50
CA ARG A 458 3.21 -15.49 -31.32
C ARG A 458 3.87 -15.23 -32.69
N GLY A 459 5.10 -15.66 -32.83
CA GLY A 459 5.81 -15.67 -34.10
C GLY A 459 6.71 -16.90 -34.13
N ASP A 460 7.02 -17.42 -35.32
CA ASP A 460 7.76 -18.66 -35.60
C ASP A 460 9.22 -18.70 -35.10
N LYS A 461 9.54 -18.04 -34.02
CA LYS A 461 10.87 -18.13 -33.39
C LYS A 461 10.93 -19.39 -32.54
N LYS A 462 11.32 -20.49 -33.17
CA LYS A 462 11.77 -21.68 -32.44
C LYS A 462 13.05 -21.33 -31.70
N GLY A 463 12.99 -21.40 -30.36
CA GLY A 463 14.16 -21.45 -29.50
C GLY A 463 14.27 -20.25 -28.54
N ASP A 464 14.34 -19.02 -29.01
CA ASP A 464 14.60 -17.86 -28.17
C ASP A 464 13.34 -17.33 -27.50
N THR A 465 13.48 -16.91 -26.24
CA THR A 465 12.44 -16.25 -25.44
C THR A 465 12.58 -14.73 -25.49
N ASP A 466 11.56 -14.02 -25.00
CA ASP A 466 11.59 -12.55 -24.92
C ASP A 466 12.10 -12.03 -23.55
N VAL A 467 12.62 -12.90 -22.70
CA VAL A 467 13.05 -12.58 -21.32
C VAL A 467 14.12 -11.50 -21.27
N HIS A 468 15.02 -11.45 -22.26
CA HIS A 468 16.07 -10.42 -22.39
C HIS A 468 15.51 -8.98 -22.48
N GLN A 469 14.24 -8.81 -22.84
CA GLN A 469 13.55 -7.50 -22.91
C GLN A 469 12.94 -7.09 -21.56
N SER A 470 12.91 -8.00 -20.57
CA SER A 470 12.56 -7.66 -19.19
C SER A 470 13.76 -7.09 -18.44
N ALA A 471 13.54 -6.34 -17.37
CA ALA A 471 14.62 -5.79 -16.56
C ALA A 471 15.53 -6.89 -15.97
N LEU A 472 14.93 -7.90 -15.34
CA LEU A 472 15.69 -9.03 -14.78
C LEU A 472 16.42 -9.82 -15.89
N GLY A 473 15.73 -10.11 -16.99
CA GLY A 473 16.33 -10.82 -18.10
C GLY A 473 17.48 -10.09 -18.76
N ARG A 474 17.40 -8.76 -18.87
CA ARG A 474 18.53 -7.96 -19.36
C ARG A 474 19.79 -8.13 -18.49
N LEU A 475 19.63 -8.11 -17.17
CA LEU A 475 20.77 -8.31 -16.26
C LEU A 475 21.30 -9.75 -16.33
N LEU A 476 20.43 -10.75 -16.35
CA LEU A 476 20.83 -12.16 -16.41
C LEU A 476 21.49 -12.55 -17.73
N GLN A 477 20.91 -12.11 -18.85
CA GLN A 477 21.31 -12.49 -20.20
C GLN A 477 22.16 -11.43 -20.90
N LYS A 478 22.51 -10.33 -20.19
CA LYS A 478 23.30 -9.20 -20.71
C LYS A 478 22.70 -8.58 -21.98
N GLY A 479 21.36 -8.60 -22.07
CA GLY A 479 20.61 -8.09 -23.20
C GLY A 479 20.54 -9.00 -24.43
N GLU A 480 21.13 -10.17 -24.39
CA GLU A 480 21.13 -11.12 -25.51
C GLU A 480 19.94 -12.08 -25.45
N PRO A 481 19.27 -12.35 -26.58
CA PRO A 481 18.24 -13.38 -26.64
C PRO A 481 18.80 -14.75 -26.25
N GLN A 482 18.04 -15.49 -25.45
CA GLN A 482 18.36 -16.87 -25.04
C GLN A 482 17.09 -17.72 -25.07
N ASP A 483 17.27 -19.02 -25.27
CA ASP A 483 16.24 -20.00 -25.03
C ASP A 483 16.07 -20.30 -23.51
N ALA A 484 15.15 -21.19 -23.15
CA ALA A 484 14.92 -21.57 -21.77
C ALA A 484 16.15 -22.21 -21.10
N ALA A 485 16.94 -22.97 -21.85
CA ALA A 485 18.18 -23.60 -21.35
C ALA A 485 19.26 -22.53 -21.10
N GLY A 486 19.40 -21.57 -22.00
CA GLY A 486 20.30 -20.43 -21.84
C GLY A 486 19.93 -19.55 -20.65
N LEU A 487 18.64 -19.27 -20.45
CA LEU A 487 18.13 -18.56 -19.27
C LEU A 487 18.50 -19.29 -17.97
N ARG A 488 18.26 -20.61 -17.93
CA ARG A 488 18.63 -21.44 -16.78
C ARG A 488 20.12 -21.39 -16.48
N THR A 489 20.96 -21.49 -17.51
CA THR A 489 22.41 -21.40 -17.37
C THR A 489 22.83 -20.02 -16.81
N CYS A 490 22.20 -18.94 -17.24
CA CYS A 490 22.47 -17.60 -16.71
C CYS A 490 22.08 -17.49 -15.21
N ILE A 491 20.95 -18.09 -14.81
CA ILE A 491 20.52 -18.14 -13.41
C ILE A 491 21.51 -18.94 -12.57
N GLU A 492 21.90 -20.13 -13.03
CA GLU A 492 22.85 -21.01 -12.35
C GLU A 492 24.22 -20.33 -12.15
N ALA A 493 24.68 -19.57 -13.13
CA ALA A 493 25.92 -18.82 -13.04
C ALA A 493 25.90 -17.68 -12.01
N LEU A 494 24.70 -17.17 -11.68
CA LEU A 494 24.53 -16.11 -10.67
C LEU A 494 24.47 -16.67 -9.24
N CYS A 495 24.12 -17.97 -9.07
CA CYS A 495 23.92 -18.58 -7.77
C CYS A 495 25.20 -18.68 -6.93
N ASP A 496 25.05 -18.49 -5.62
CA ASP A 496 26.06 -18.64 -4.58
C ASP A 496 25.38 -18.91 -3.21
N ASP A 497 26.06 -18.58 -2.11
CA ASP A 497 25.49 -18.74 -0.77
C ASP A 497 24.29 -17.82 -0.51
N ASP A 498 24.24 -16.66 -1.18
CA ASP A 498 23.21 -15.62 -1.00
C ASP A 498 22.08 -15.73 -2.05
N ILE A 499 22.35 -16.31 -3.20
CA ILE A 499 21.42 -16.43 -4.34
C ILE A 499 21.24 -17.90 -4.70
N ALA A 500 20.01 -18.39 -4.67
CA ALA A 500 19.66 -19.73 -5.10
C ALA A 500 18.52 -19.71 -6.12
N TRP A 501 18.33 -20.84 -6.79
CA TRP A 501 17.19 -21.05 -7.65
C TRP A 501 16.54 -22.42 -7.38
N GLN A 502 15.27 -22.50 -7.74
CA GLN A 502 14.50 -23.72 -7.67
C GLN A 502 13.49 -23.75 -8.82
N THR A 503 13.15 -24.95 -9.28
CA THR A 503 12.02 -25.14 -10.20
C THR A 503 10.71 -24.72 -9.52
N ALA A 504 9.94 -23.87 -10.20
CA ALA A 504 8.61 -23.47 -9.75
C ALA A 504 7.64 -24.65 -9.95
N GLN A 505 7.15 -25.19 -8.85
CA GLN A 505 6.12 -26.23 -8.85
C GLN A 505 4.89 -25.67 -8.14
N THR A 506 3.73 -25.84 -8.76
CA THR A 506 2.45 -25.57 -8.09
C THR A 506 2.31 -26.58 -6.95
N GLY A 507 2.22 -26.08 -5.72
CA GLY A 507 1.97 -26.89 -4.55
C GLY A 507 0.58 -27.54 -4.58
N ASP A 508 0.29 -28.34 -3.58
CA ASP A 508 -1.08 -28.79 -3.33
C ASP A 508 -1.99 -27.60 -2.96
N ASN A 509 -3.29 -27.78 -3.12
CA ASN A 509 -4.30 -26.76 -2.74
C ASN A 509 -4.78 -26.94 -1.29
N GLN A 510 -3.92 -27.47 -0.40
CA GLN A 510 -4.27 -27.58 1.00
C GLN A 510 -4.35 -26.19 1.62
N PRO A 511 -5.48 -25.82 2.25
CA PRO A 511 -5.63 -24.52 2.87
C PRO A 511 -4.67 -24.35 4.04
N TRP A 512 -4.35 -23.10 4.34
CA TRP A 512 -3.60 -22.74 5.53
C TRP A 512 -4.42 -23.05 6.79
N GLN A 513 -3.89 -23.88 7.64
CA GLN A 513 -4.53 -24.25 8.91
C GLN A 513 -4.05 -23.31 10.00
N VAL A 514 -4.93 -22.45 10.46
CA VAL A 514 -4.68 -21.62 11.65
C VAL A 514 -4.69 -22.52 12.88
N ASN A 515 -3.68 -22.40 13.73
CA ASN A 515 -3.65 -23.15 14.97
C ASN A 515 -4.57 -22.47 15.99
N ASP A 516 -5.78 -22.99 16.20
CA ASP A 516 -6.80 -22.47 17.10
C ASP A 516 -6.33 -22.35 18.58
N ALA A 517 -5.24 -23.03 18.94
CA ALA A 517 -4.65 -22.94 20.28
C ALA A 517 -4.05 -21.55 20.60
N LEU A 518 -3.92 -20.66 19.62
CA LEU A 518 -3.43 -19.28 19.77
C LEU A 518 -4.53 -18.23 19.75
N THR A 519 -5.78 -18.61 19.49
CA THR A 519 -6.92 -17.72 19.68
C THR A 519 -7.20 -17.59 21.18
N ALA A 520 -6.55 -16.61 21.80
CA ALA A 520 -6.97 -16.17 23.13
C ALA A 520 -8.46 -15.80 23.07
N GLU A 521 -9.27 -16.36 23.96
CA GLU A 521 -10.66 -15.91 24.08
C GLU A 521 -10.66 -14.38 24.24
N LEU A 522 -11.19 -13.72 23.22
CA LEU A 522 -11.37 -12.27 23.25
C LEU A 522 -12.50 -11.95 24.22
N ASN A 523 -12.13 -11.72 25.48
CA ASN A 523 -13.08 -11.22 26.47
C ASN A 523 -13.11 -9.70 26.42
N ALA A 524 -14.29 -9.12 26.23
CA ALA A 524 -14.47 -7.68 26.35
C ALA A 524 -14.02 -7.22 27.75
N ARG A 525 -13.12 -6.26 27.79
CA ARG A 525 -12.75 -5.63 29.07
C ARG A 525 -13.97 -4.87 29.59
N THR A 526 -14.48 -5.30 30.72
CA THR A 526 -15.51 -4.55 31.43
C THR A 526 -14.89 -3.31 32.08
N LEU A 527 -15.53 -2.18 31.86
CA LEU A 527 -15.11 -0.91 32.48
C LEU A 527 -15.30 -1.05 34.00
N GLN A 528 -14.21 -1.13 34.75
CA GLN A 528 -14.25 -1.25 36.22
C GLN A 528 -14.51 0.09 36.90
N ARG A 529 -14.36 1.20 36.19
CA ARG A 529 -14.58 2.54 36.68
C ARG A 529 -15.18 3.41 35.57
N PHE A 530 -16.39 3.86 35.78
CA PHE A 530 -16.99 4.86 34.89
C PHE A 530 -16.28 6.21 35.15
N PRO A 531 -15.80 6.92 34.08
CA PRO A 531 -15.36 8.30 34.25
C PRO A 531 -16.54 9.09 34.81
N GLY A 532 -16.37 9.74 35.92
CA GLY A 532 -17.43 10.60 36.48
C GLY A 532 -17.76 11.72 35.47
N ASP A 533 -19.03 11.92 35.23
CA ASP A 533 -19.55 12.94 34.27
C ASP A 533 -19.26 14.39 34.69
N ASN A 534 -18.36 14.61 35.65
CA ASN A 534 -18.14 15.90 36.31
C ASN A 534 -17.11 16.81 35.62
N TRP A 535 -16.52 16.37 34.49
CA TRP A 535 -15.59 17.20 33.74
C TRP A 535 -16.11 17.43 32.30
N ARG A 536 -15.94 18.64 31.81
CA ARG A 536 -16.25 19.01 30.42
C ARG A 536 -15.10 19.81 29.86
N VAL A 537 -14.70 19.49 28.65
CA VAL A 537 -13.80 20.34 27.88
C VAL A 537 -14.62 21.40 27.18
N THR A 538 -14.32 22.67 27.45
CA THR A 538 -14.99 23.79 26.79
C THR A 538 -13.98 24.89 26.51
N SER A 539 -14.25 25.71 25.49
CA SER A 539 -13.43 26.88 25.19
C SER A 539 -13.79 28.04 26.10
N TYR A 540 -12.89 29.02 26.22
CA TYR A 540 -13.15 30.29 26.96
C TYR A 540 -14.44 30.96 26.49
N SER A 541 -14.66 31.04 25.18
CA SER A 541 -15.91 31.58 24.60
C SER A 541 -17.16 30.76 24.95
N GLY A 542 -17.03 29.45 25.04
CA GLY A 542 -18.10 28.55 25.51
C GLY A 542 -18.45 28.76 26.98
N LEU A 543 -17.48 29.11 27.82
CA LEU A 543 -17.70 29.48 29.22
C LEU A 543 -18.39 30.85 29.32
N GLN A 544 -17.99 31.85 28.53
CA GLN A 544 -18.61 33.16 28.49
C GLN A 544 -20.09 33.10 28.04
N GLN A 545 -20.42 32.36 27.00
CA GLN A 545 -21.80 32.21 26.52
C GLN A 545 -22.73 31.56 27.58
N ARG A 546 -22.22 30.59 28.35
CA ARG A 546 -22.96 29.99 29.45
C ARG A 546 -23.01 30.88 30.69
N GLY A 547 -22.00 31.71 30.91
CA GLY A 547 -21.94 32.65 32.02
C GLY A 547 -23.01 33.74 31.97
N HIS A 548 -23.40 34.17 30.78
CA HIS A 548 -24.46 35.22 30.63
C HIS A 548 -25.88 34.71 30.97
N GLY A 549 -26.12 33.39 30.89
CA GLY A 549 -27.42 32.78 31.25
C GLY A 549 -27.56 32.30 32.70
N ILE A 550 -26.43 32.06 33.39
CA ILE A 550 -26.39 31.38 34.71
C ILE A 550 -25.47 32.12 35.69
N ALA A 551 -25.14 33.39 35.39
CA ALA A 551 -24.07 34.14 36.04
C ALA A 551 -24.19 34.28 37.57
N GLN A 552 -25.40 34.32 38.14
CA GLN A 552 -25.57 34.49 39.60
C GLN A 552 -25.44 33.19 40.42
N ALA A 553 -25.63 32.02 39.81
CA ALA A 553 -25.57 30.73 40.51
C ALA A 553 -24.20 30.04 40.39
N LEU A 554 -23.42 30.33 39.36
CA LEU A 554 -22.12 29.69 39.08
C LEU A 554 -20.90 30.50 39.53
N MET A 555 -21.02 31.84 39.61
CA MET A 555 -19.93 32.71 40.06
C MET A 555 -19.41 32.37 41.47
N PRO A 556 -20.24 32.09 42.49
CA PRO A 556 -19.75 31.73 43.81
C PRO A 556 -19.04 30.37 43.86
N ARG A 557 -19.41 29.45 42.94
CA ARG A 557 -18.76 28.13 42.83
C ARG A 557 -17.48 28.17 42.01
N LEU A 558 -17.41 29.07 41.04
CA LEU A 558 -16.17 29.32 40.27
C LEU A 558 -15.11 29.98 41.16
N ASP A 559 -15.51 30.87 42.05
CA ASP A 559 -14.60 31.50 43.01
C ASP A 559 -14.07 30.56 44.10
N VAL A 560 -14.79 29.45 44.38
CA VAL A 560 -14.40 28.42 45.35
C VAL A 560 -13.59 27.26 44.74
N ALA A 561 -13.78 27.03 43.44
CA ALA A 561 -13.08 25.92 42.74
C ALA A 561 -12.02 26.37 41.68
N PRO A 562 -11.60 27.65 41.61
CA PRO A 562 -10.70 28.09 40.54
C PRO A 562 -9.31 27.43 40.59
N ALA A 563 -8.84 27.00 41.76
CA ALA A 563 -7.55 26.36 41.87
C ALA A 563 -7.43 25.03 41.09
N GLY A 564 -8.52 24.24 41.01
CA GLY A 564 -8.55 23.03 40.21
C GLY A 564 -8.69 23.29 38.70
N VAL A 565 -9.42 24.36 38.35
CA VAL A 565 -9.62 24.75 36.95
C VAL A 565 -8.39 25.47 36.42
N VAL A 566 -7.76 26.32 37.22
CA VAL A 566 -6.51 27.02 36.85
C VAL A 566 -5.34 26.02 36.70
N THR A 567 -5.28 25.00 37.54
CA THR A 567 -4.26 23.96 37.43
C THR A 567 -4.43 23.11 36.15
N LEU A 568 -5.67 22.94 35.66
CA LEU A 568 -5.96 22.27 34.37
C LEU A 568 -5.64 23.16 33.16
N ILE A 569 -5.76 24.49 33.31
CA ILE A 569 -5.45 25.45 32.24
C ILE A 569 -3.93 25.67 32.13
N ASP A 570 -3.22 25.63 33.25
CA ASP A 570 -1.76 25.78 33.32
C ASP A 570 -0.99 24.44 33.18
N GLY A 571 -1.67 23.36 32.85
CA GLY A 571 -1.03 22.06 32.54
C GLY A 571 -0.10 22.16 31.33
N PRO A 572 1.07 21.51 31.35
CA PRO A 572 2.09 21.64 30.33
C PRO A 572 1.66 21.19 28.91
N ASN A 573 0.46 20.64 28.79
CA ASN A 573 -0.11 20.17 27.52
C ASN A 573 -1.14 21.12 26.90
N LEU A 574 -1.35 22.31 27.46
CA LEU A 574 -2.30 23.31 27.00
C LEU A 574 -1.65 24.63 26.54
N THR A 575 -0.41 24.56 26.07
CA THR A 575 0.16 25.69 25.33
C THR A 575 -0.58 25.83 24.00
N PRO A 576 -1.16 26.97 23.69
CA PRO A 576 -1.76 27.22 22.39
C PRO A 576 -0.68 27.23 21.32
N HIS A 577 -0.85 26.43 20.30
CA HIS A 577 -0.20 26.58 19.02
C HIS A 577 -1.10 27.38 18.07
#